data_6803f2e71ff627e749b31842df31a45e
#
_entry.id   6803f2e71ff627e749b31842df31a45e
#
_cell.length_a   1.000
_cell.length_b   1.000
_cell.length_c   1.000
_cell.angle_alpha   90.00
_cell.angle_beta   90.00
_cell.angle_gamma   90.00
#
_symmetry.space_group_name_H-M   'P 1'
#
loop_
_entity.id
_entity.type
_entity.pdbx_description
1 polymer ?
#
loop_
_entity_poly.entity_id
_entity_poly.type
_entity_poly.pdbx_seq_one_letter_code
_entity_poly.pdbx_strand_id
1 'polypeptide(L)'
;LGLDNEKDITINGLEAIKKSDVVYLENYTSILNCKNEDLENFYNKKIFLANRNLVEESNEILENSKTRNVAFLVAGDPLVATTHIDLFLRAKKEGIKCSVIHNASIVSAVGITGLQVYKFGKTTSIPLENENIETPYYVLKDNLSLGLHTLFLLDLNPDEEKFVSVNDAIRYLLKVEL
;
A
#
# COMPACT_ATOMS: atom_id res chain seq x y z
N LEU A 1 6.99 1.70 5.36
CA LEU A 1 7.67 3.00 5.51
C LEU A 1 6.93 3.95 6.46
N GLY A 2 5.66 3.79 6.72
CA GLY A 2 4.81 4.78 7.36
C GLY A 2 4.01 5.58 6.34
N LEU A 3 3.38 6.69 6.75
CA LEU A 3 2.28 7.31 6.00
C LEU A 3 2.61 8.67 5.39
N ASP A 4 3.73 9.29 5.75
CA ASP A 4 4.05 10.64 5.28
C ASP A 4 5.36 10.66 4.47
N ASN A 5 6.51 10.62 5.11
CA ASN A 5 7.80 10.85 4.46
C ASN A 5 8.88 9.86 4.92
N GLU A 6 10.12 10.10 4.50
CA GLU A 6 11.29 9.23 4.78
C GLU A 6 11.56 8.99 6.27
N LYS A 7 11.05 9.86 7.17
CA LYS A 7 11.31 9.79 8.62
C LYS A 7 10.29 8.94 9.38
N ASP A 8 9.18 8.58 8.75
CA ASP A 8 8.13 7.76 9.37
C ASP A 8 8.51 6.28 9.52
N ILE A 9 9.67 5.91 9.03
CA ILE A 9 10.15 4.53 9.14
C ILE A 9 10.42 4.15 10.60
N THR A 10 10.12 2.91 10.97
CA THR A 10 10.52 2.38 12.27
C THR A 10 12.04 2.20 12.33
N ILE A 11 12.61 2.22 13.54
CA ILE A 11 14.05 1.95 13.76
C ILE A 11 14.43 0.58 13.17
N ASN A 12 13.62 -0.45 13.39
CA ASN A 12 13.85 -1.78 12.82
C ASN A 12 13.86 -1.77 11.28
N GLY A 13 12.96 -1.00 10.67
CA GLY A 13 12.92 -0.80 9.21
C GLY A 13 14.19 -0.13 8.70
N LEU A 14 14.63 0.93 9.34
CA LEU A 14 15.86 1.63 8.99
C LEU A 14 17.10 0.72 9.09
N GLU A 15 17.18 -0.07 10.16
CA GLU A 15 18.28 -1.04 10.32
C GLU A 15 18.27 -2.13 9.24
N ALA A 16 17.09 -2.60 8.86
CA ALA A 16 16.95 -3.58 7.78
C ALA A 16 17.41 -3.01 6.45
N ILE A 17 16.99 -1.77 6.10
CA ILE A 17 17.46 -1.09 4.88
C ILE A 17 18.99 -0.95 4.88
N LYS A 18 19.58 -0.51 6.00
CA LYS A 18 21.05 -0.35 6.09
C LYS A 18 21.81 -1.65 5.85
N LYS A 19 21.24 -2.79 6.25
CA LYS A 19 21.82 -4.12 6.07
C LYS A 19 21.54 -4.75 4.70
N SER A 20 20.69 -4.14 3.89
CA SER A 20 20.31 -4.67 2.58
C SER A 20 21.32 -4.30 1.50
N ASP A 21 21.50 -5.22 0.55
CA ASP A 21 22.35 -5.01 -0.63
C ASP A 21 21.56 -4.37 -1.77
N VAL A 22 20.26 -4.68 -1.84
CA VAL A 22 19.31 -4.15 -2.84
C VAL A 22 18.06 -3.66 -2.13
N VAL A 23 17.56 -2.51 -2.55
CA VAL A 23 16.35 -1.90 -1.99
C VAL A 23 15.38 -1.59 -3.12
N TYR A 24 14.19 -2.18 -3.06
CA TYR A 24 13.07 -1.87 -3.94
C TYR A 24 12.04 -1.03 -3.20
N LEU A 25 11.40 -0.10 -3.91
CA LEU A 25 10.24 0.66 -3.42
C LEU A 25 9.04 0.39 -4.32
N GLU A 26 8.00 -0.13 -3.73
CA GLU A 26 6.70 -0.22 -4.39
C GLU A 26 6.16 1.19 -4.70
N ASN A 27 5.66 1.39 -5.94
CA ASN A 27 5.18 2.69 -6.40
C ASN A 27 3.86 2.62 -7.18
N TYR A 28 2.98 1.65 -6.88
CA TYR A 28 1.72 1.49 -7.61
C TYR A 28 0.45 1.41 -6.73
N THR A 29 0.57 1.22 -5.42
CA THR A 29 -0.61 1.22 -4.51
C THR A 29 -0.72 2.50 -3.69
N SER A 30 0.37 3.22 -3.49
CA SER A 30 0.38 4.45 -2.70
C SER A 30 1.59 5.34 -3.01
N ILE A 31 1.47 6.62 -2.69
CA ILE A 31 2.53 7.61 -2.87
C ILE A 31 2.85 8.23 -1.51
N LEU A 32 4.14 8.31 -1.18
CA LEU A 32 4.63 9.04 -0.01
C LEU A 32 4.70 10.55 -0.32
N ASN A 33 4.66 11.36 0.72
CA ASN A 33 4.79 12.82 0.62
C ASN A 33 6.26 13.26 0.56
N CYS A 34 7.08 12.49 -0.16
CA CYS A 34 8.49 12.79 -0.42
C CYS A 34 8.92 12.15 -1.75
N LYS A 35 10.00 12.67 -2.33
CA LYS A 35 10.57 12.12 -3.56
C LYS A 35 11.44 10.90 -3.28
N ASN A 36 11.69 10.09 -4.32
CA ASN A 36 12.59 8.95 -4.20
C ASN A 36 14.02 9.38 -3.80
N GLU A 37 14.48 10.54 -4.29
CA GLU A 37 15.77 11.11 -3.93
C GLU A 37 15.88 11.43 -2.42
N ASP A 38 14.79 11.85 -1.79
CA ASP A 38 14.75 12.14 -0.35
C ASP A 38 14.94 10.84 0.46
N LEU A 39 14.27 9.76 0.03
CA LEU A 39 14.44 8.42 0.60
C LEU A 39 15.87 7.91 0.41
N GLU A 40 16.43 8.00 -0.81
CA GLU A 40 17.80 7.58 -1.11
C GLU A 40 18.82 8.32 -0.25
N ASN A 41 18.67 9.64 -0.12
CA ASN A 41 19.55 10.47 0.71
C ASN A 41 19.43 10.12 2.20
N PHE A 42 18.21 9.94 2.70
CA PHE A 42 17.98 9.65 4.12
C PHE A 42 18.50 8.26 4.52
N TYR A 43 18.26 7.25 3.67
CA TYR A 43 18.69 5.87 3.95
C TYR A 43 20.13 5.61 3.51
N ASN A 44 20.74 6.53 2.74
CA ASN A 44 22.04 6.34 2.08
C ASN A 44 22.10 5.04 1.28
N LYS A 45 21.07 4.80 0.47
CA LYS A 45 20.90 3.61 -0.37
C LYS A 45 20.28 3.99 -1.71
N LYS A 46 20.73 3.34 -2.78
CA LYS A 46 20.05 3.37 -4.06
C LYS A 46 18.72 2.61 -3.95
N ILE A 47 17.63 3.18 -4.45
CA ILE A 47 16.30 2.60 -4.40
C ILE A 47 15.77 2.38 -5.82
N PHE A 48 15.38 1.15 -6.11
CA PHE A 48 14.79 0.76 -7.39
C PHE A 48 13.25 0.78 -7.27
N LEU A 49 12.60 1.55 -8.14
CA LEU A 49 11.14 1.57 -8.17
C LEU A 49 10.61 0.24 -8.71
N ALA A 50 9.67 -0.34 -8.00
CA ALA A 50 9.03 -1.60 -8.33
C ALA A 50 7.57 -1.36 -8.70
N ASN A 51 7.27 -1.41 -9.98
CA ASN A 51 5.91 -1.34 -10.50
C ASN A 51 5.16 -2.67 -10.28
N ARG A 52 3.87 -2.68 -10.58
CA ARG A 52 3.00 -3.85 -10.39
C ARG A 52 3.53 -5.11 -11.08
N ASN A 53 3.97 -4.99 -12.34
CA ASN A 53 4.50 -6.14 -13.09
C ASN A 53 5.74 -6.74 -12.42
N LEU A 54 6.67 -5.90 -11.97
CA LEU A 54 7.88 -6.35 -11.26
C LEU A 54 7.54 -7.10 -9.97
N VAL A 55 6.53 -6.66 -9.23
CA VAL A 55 6.17 -7.26 -7.93
C VAL A 55 5.28 -8.49 -8.10
N GLU A 56 4.26 -8.42 -8.95
CA GLU A 56 3.22 -9.45 -9.04
C GLU A 56 3.53 -10.54 -10.07
N GLU A 57 4.22 -10.21 -11.18
CA GLU A 57 4.45 -11.14 -12.29
C GLU A 57 5.92 -11.58 -12.42
N SER A 58 6.88 -10.69 -12.12
CA SER A 58 8.31 -10.99 -12.24
C SER A 58 8.83 -11.79 -11.04
N ASN A 59 9.91 -12.55 -11.29
CA ASN A 59 10.67 -13.22 -10.23
C ASN A 59 11.93 -12.46 -9.83
N GLU A 60 12.19 -11.28 -10.38
CA GLU A 60 13.45 -10.54 -10.17
C GLU A 60 13.77 -10.31 -8.69
N ILE A 61 12.79 -9.85 -7.89
CA ILE A 61 12.96 -9.63 -6.44
C ILE A 61 13.35 -10.93 -5.74
N LEU A 62 12.69 -12.04 -6.09
CA LEU A 62 12.95 -13.36 -5.50
C LEU A 62 14.34 -13.88 -5.91
N GLU A 63 14.72 -13.78 -7.18
CA GLU A 63 16.02 -14.19 -7.66
C GLU A 63 17.17 -13.42 -6.99
N ASN A 64 17.02 -12.09 -6.85
CA ASN A 64 17.98 -11.28 -6.09
C ASN A 64 18.05 -11.72 -4.61
N SER A 65 16.91 -12.10 -4.03
CA SER A 65 16.83 -12.52 -2.62
C SER A 65 17.49 -13.87 -2.32
N LYS A 66 17.79 -14.68 -3.35
CA LYS A 66 18.50 -15.96 -3.17
C LYS A 66 19.97 -15.79 -2.78
N THR A 67 20.58 -14.68 -3.15
CA THR A 67 22.03 -14.45 -2.99
C THR A 67 22.38 -13.14 -2.28
N ARG A 68 21.41 -12.28 -2.04
CA ARG A 68 21.59 -10.93 -1.48
C ARG A 68 20.53 -10.66 -0.39
N ASN A 69 20.83 -9.71 0.49
CA ASN A 69 19.84 -9.16 1.38
C ASN A 69 19.02 -8.11 0.63
N VAL A 70 17.76 -8.40 0.41
CA VAL A 70 16.83 -7.50 -0.30
C VAL A 70 15.83 -6.88 0.68
N ALA A 71 15.67 -5.55 0.63
CA ALA A 71 14.57 -4.85 1.27
C ALA A 71 13.53 -4.46 0.22
N PHE A 72 12.27 -4.80 0.48
CA PHE A 72 11.13 -4.34 -0.29
C PHE A 72 10.32 -3.35 0.55
N LEU A 73 10.32 -2.09 0.13
CA LEU A 73 9.72 -0.98 0.84
C LEU A 73 8.30 -0.73 0.34
N VAL A 74 7.39 -0.50 1.27
CA VAL A 74 5.98 -0.23 1.01
C VAL A 74 5.56 0.98 1.85
N ALA A 75 4.78 1.90 1.29
CA ALA A 75 4.15 2.95 2.07
C ALA A 75 3.11 2.36 3.02
N GLY A 76 3.03 2.86 4.23
CA GLY A 76 2.19 2.27 5.29
C GLY A 76 2.75 0.96 5.84
N ASP A 77 1.87 0.04 6.19
CA ASP A 77 2.20 -1.33 6.59
C ASP A 77 2.23 -2.25 5.35
N PRO A 78 3.25 -3.10 5.20
CA PRO A 78 3.43 -3.90 3.98
C PRO A 78 2.36 -4.97 3.74
N LEU A 79 1.54 -5.30 4.74
CA LEU A 79 0.50 -6.33 4.62
C LEU A 79 -0.93 -5.81 4.83
N VAL A 80 -1.10 -4.50 4.98
CA VAL A 80 -2.41 -3.89 5.20
C VAL A 80 -2.86 -3.12 3.97
N ALA A 81 -4.00 -3.50 3.41
CA ALA A 81 -4.58 -2.91 2.19
C ALA A 81 -3.66 -3.01 0.96
N THR A 82 -2.93 -4.12 0.83
CA THR A 82 -2.00 -4.41 -0.26
C THR A 82 -2.15 -5.85 -0.74
N THR A 83 -1.53 -6.17 -1.90
CA THR A 83 -1.43 -7.54 -2.44
C THR A 83 -0.09 -8.21 -2.11
N HIS A 84 0.81 -7.55 -1.37
CA HIS A 84 2.20 -7.98 -1.15
C HIS A 84 2.36 -9.27 -0.34
N ILE A 85 1.28 -9.78 0.26
CA ILE A 85 1.29 -11.12 0.86
C ILE A 85 1.65 -12.19 -0.17
N ASP A 86 1.31 -12.00 -1.44
CA ASP A 86 1.69 -12.93 -2.51
C ASP A 86 3.21 -13.04 -2.66
N LEU A 87 3.91 -11.92 -2.74
CA LEU A 87 5.38 -11.90 -2.80
C LEU A 87 6.01 -12.62 -1.60
N PHE A 88 5.46 -12.40 -0.41
CA PHE A 88 5.91 -13.09 0.81
C PHE A 88 5.69 -14.61 0.74
N LEU A 89 4.53 -15.05 0.24
CA LEU A 89 4.21 -16.48 0.10
C LEU A 89 5.08 -17.14 -0.98
N ARG A 90 5.32 -16.46 -2.12
CA ARG A 90 6.25 -16.95 -3.15
C ARG A 90 7.67 -17.11 -2.60
N ALA A 91 8.18 -16.13 -1.84
CA ALA A 91 9.48 -16.21 -1.18
C ALA A 91 9.56 -17.42 -0.23
N LYS A 92 8.53 -17.63 0.59
CA LYS A 92 8.44 -18.80 1.49
C LYS A 92 8.45 -20.12 0.73
N LYS A 93 7.71 -20.22 -0.38
CA LYS A 93 7.65 -21.42 -1.23
C LYS A 93 9.02 -21.77 -1.83
N GLU A 94 9.82 -20.77 -2.14
CA GLU A 94 11.19 -20.94 -2.66
C GLU A 94 12.24 -21.13 -1.55
N GLY A 95 11.85 -21.22 -0.29
CA GLY A 95 12.75 -21.38 0.84
C GLY A 95 13.56 -20.13 1.19
N ILE A 96 13.20 -18.97 0.66
CA ILE A 96 13.86 -17.70 0.96
C ILE A 96 13.45 -17.26 2.37
N LYS A 97 14.45 -16.99 3.21
CA LYS A 97 14.22 -16.47 4.55
C LYS A 97 13.76 -15.02 4.48
N CYS A 98 12.54 -14.75 4.89
CA CYS A 98 11.96 -13.41 4.87
C CYS A 98 11.30 -13.05 6.20
N SER A 99 11.26 -11.77 6.49
CA SER A 99 10.59 -11.18 7.65
C SER A 99 9.80 -9.96 7.24
N VAL A 100 8.75 -9.68 7.98
CA VAL A 100 7.91 -8.48 7.82
C VAL A 100 8.21 -7.53 8.96
N ILE A 101 8.40 -6.25 8.63
CA ILE A 101 8.52 -5.17 9.60
C ILE A 101 7.31 -4.28 9.45
N HIS A 102 6.41 -4.35 10.43
CA HIS A 102 5.16 -3.59 10.45
C HIS A 102 5.39 -2.10 10.73
N ASN A 103 4.45 -1.28 10.24
CA ASN A 103 4.39 0.15 10.52
C ASN A 103 2.93 0.60 10.57
N ALA A 104 2.69 1.91 10.78
CA ALA A 104 1.37 2.49 10.72
C ALA A 104 0.72 2.28 9.35
N SER A 105 -0.59 2.07 9.34
CA SER A 105 -1.39 1.95 8.10
C SER A 105 -2.56 2.92 8.12
N ILE A 106 -3.12 3.20 6.93
CA ILE A 106 -4.33 4.02 6.80
C ILE A 106 -5.50 3.46 7.63
N VAL A 107 -5.57 2.13 7.80
CA VAL A 107 -6.63 1.49 8.59
C VAL A 107 -6.57 1.88 10.07
N SER A 108 -5.38 2.09 10.63
CA SER A 108 -5.22 2.60 11.99
C SER A 108 -5.23 4.14 12.04
N ALA A 109 -4.66 4.80 11.03
CA ALA A 109 -4.54 6.26 10.98
C ALA A 109 -5.89 6.96 10.70
N VAL A 110 -6.90 6.25 10.21
CA VAL A 110 -8.25 6.80 10.00
C VAL A 110 -8.86 7.39 11.27
N GLY A 111 -8.36 7.04 12.44
CA GLY A 111 -8.76 7.63 13.73
C GLY A 111 -8.56 9.16 13.81
N ILE A 112 -7.71 9.75 12.95
CA ILE A 112 -7.54 11.22 12.87
C ILE A 112 -8.83 11.95 12.48
N THR A 113 -9.78 11.25 11.86
CA THR A 113 -11.12 11.79 11.53
C THR A 113 -11.97 12.06 12.77
N GLY A 114 -11.54 11.63 13.96
CA GLY A 114 -12.32 11.67 15.20
C GLY A 114 -13.32 10.52 15.34
N LEU A 115 -13.41 9.63 14.33
CA LEU A 115 -14.24 8.45 14.38
C LEU A 115 -13.48 7.29 15.03
N GLN A 116 -14.18 6.47 15.79
CA GLN A 116 -13.58 5.33 16.48
C GLN A 116 -13.18 4.25 15.47
N VAL A 117 -11.91 3.84 15.43
CA VAL A 117 -11.37 2.87 14.46
C VAL A 117 -12.17 1.56 14.46
N TYR A 118 -12.59 1.08 15.63
CA TYR A 118 -13.39 -0.16 15.75
C TYR A 118 -14.87 0.00 15.33
N LYS A 119 -15.29 1.20 14.93
CA LYS A 119 -16.59 1.46 14.30
C LYS A 119 -16.54 1.48 12.77
N PHE A 120 -15.37 1.26 12.17
CA PHE A 120 -15.28 1.01 10.74
C PHE A 120 -15.59 -0.45 10.44
N GLY A 121 -16.46 -0.67 9.46
CA GLY A 121 -16.77 -1.99 8.94
C GLY A 121 -15.79 -2.43 7.85
N LYS A 122 -16.29 -3.14 6.84
CA LYS A 122 -15.48 -3.60 5.72
C LYS A 122 -14.91 -2.41 4.94
N THR A 123 -13.60 -2.39 4.76
CA THR A 123 -12.90 -1.46 3.86
C THR A 123 -13.06 -1.90 2.41
N THR A 124 -13.14 -0.95 1.49
CA THR A 124 -13.22 -1.21 0.06
C THR A 124 -12.45 -0.15 -0.73
N SER A 125 -12.07 -0.47 -1.97
CA SER A 125 -11.40 0.46 -2.86
C SER A 125 -12.36 0.94 -3.94
N ILE A 126 -12.22 2.21 -4.36
CA ILE A 126 -12.88 2.75 -5.56
C ILE A 126 -11.84 2.77 -6.67
N PRO A 127 -11.95 1.91 -7.70
CA PRO A 127 -10.97 1.82 -8.77
C PRO A 127 -11.07 3.00 -9.73
N LEU A 128 -9.96 3.28 -10.44
CA LEU A 128 -9.91 4.29 -11.51
C LEU A 128 -10.91 3.97 -12.62
N GLU A 129 -10.91 2.71 -13.07
CA GLU A 129 -11.89 2.21 -14.03
C GLU A 129 -13.04 1.57 -13.26
N ASN A 130 -14.11 2.34 -13.05
CA ASN A 130 -15.24 1.92 -12.20
C ASN A 130 -16.57 1.77 -12.96
N GLU A 131 -16.55 1.76 -14.29
CA GLU A 131 -17.75 1.47 -15.10
C GLU A 131 -18.25 0.04 -14.78
N ASN A 132 -19.54 -0.09 -14.43
CA ASN A 132 -20.20 -1.33 -14.06
C ASN A 132 -19.61 -2.04 -12.82
N ILE A 133 -18.85 -1.34 -11.99
CA ILE A 133 -18.38 -1.85 -10.70
C ILE A 133 -19.25 -1.25 -9.61
N GLU A 134 -20.02 -2.07 -8.91
CA GLU A 134 -20.96 -1.64 -7.86
C GLU A 134 -20.52 -2.07 -6.45
N THR A 135 -19.52 -2.94 -6.37
CA THR A 135 -19.05 -3.52 -5.09
C THR A 135 -18.77 -2.47 -4.01
N PRO A 136 -18.08 -1.33 -4.26
CA PRO A 136 -17.84 -0.32 -3.23
C PRO A 136 -19.12 0.26 -2.64
N TYR A 137 -20.15 0.46 -3.45
CA TYR A 137 -21.44 0.95 -3.01
C TYR A 137 -22.17 -0.08 -2.13
N TYR A 138 -22.17 -1.35 -2.52
CA TYR A 138 -22.79 -2.39 -1.68
C TYR A 138 -22.08 -2.57 -0.35
N VAL A 139 -20.75 -2.46 -0.32
CA VAL A 139 -19.98 -2.45 0.95
C VAL A 139 -20.39 -1.28 1.84
N LEU A 140 -20.59 -0.09 1.26
CA LEU A 140 -21.11 1.07 1.99
C LEU A 140 -22.50 0.77 2.58
N LYS A 141 -23.40 0.25 1.76
CA LYS A 141 -24.79 -0.08 2.15
C LYS A 141 -24.84 -1.10 3.28
N ASP A 142 -24.03 -2.16 3.19
CA ASP A 142 -23.93 -3.20 4.22
C ASP A 142 -23.41 -2.60 5.54
N ASN A 143 -22.34 -1.82 5.51
CA ASN A 143 -21.79 -1.17 6.70
C ASN A 143 -22.82 -0.21 7.33
N LEU A 144 -23.51 0.60 6.52
CA LEU A 144 -24.55 1.53 7.00
C LEU A 144 -25.68 0.78 7.68
N SER A 145 -26.10 -0.37 7.16
CA SER A 145 -27.16 -1.19 7.77
C SER A 145 -26.80 -1.69 9.18
N LEU A 146 -25.49 -1.79 9.47
CA LEU A 146 -24.94 -2.18 10.78
C LEU A 146 -24.55 -0.98 11.65
N GLY A 147 -24.78 0.26 11.19
CA GLY A 147 -24.36 1.47 11.89
C GLY A 147 -22.84 1.65 11.93
N LEU A 148 -22.12 1.15 10.91
CA LEU A 148 -20.66 1.23 10.80
C LEU A 148 -20.25 2.26 9.74
N HIS A 149 -19.04 2.82 9.93
CA HIS A 149 -18.40 3.67 8.94
C HIS A 149 -17.72 2.82 7.85
N THR A 150 -17.54 3.39 6.66
CA THR A 150 -16.81 2.74 5.57
C THR A 150 -15.55 3.54 5.25
N LEU A 151 -14.39 2.88 5.25
CA LEU A 151 -13.15 3.42 4.71
C LEU A 151 -13.08 3.07 3.23
N PHE A 152 -13.02 4.10 2.38
CA PHE A 152 -12.77 3.96 0.96
C PHE A 152 -11.31 4.27 0.66
N LEU A 153 -10.63 3.34 0.01
CA LEU A 153 -9.30 3.54 -0.55
C LEU A 153 -9.47 4.01 -2.00
N LEU A 154 -8.88 5.13 -2.34
CA LEU A 154 -8.99 5.73 -3.67
C LEU A 154 -7.83 5.26 -4.53
N ASP A 155 -8.14 4.63 -5.66
CA ASP A 155 -7.15 4.05 -6.56
C ASP A 155 -6.32 5.13 -7.26
N LEU A 156 -5.10 4.76 -7.63
CA LEU A 156 -4.15 5.63 -8.33
C LEU A 156 -3.31 4.82 -9.32
N ASN A 157 -2.84 5.50 -10.35
CA ASN A 157 -1.85 5.01 -11.31
C ASN A 157 -0.75 6.05 -11.47
N PRO A 158 0.37 5.91 -10.75
CA PRO A 158 1.46 6.88 -10.79
C PRO A 158 2.12 7.02 -12.16
N ASP A 159 2.17 5.93 -12.94
CA ASP A 159 2.78 5.93 -14.28
C ASP A 159 1.99 6.80 -15.26
N GLU A 160 0.68 6.96 -15.04
CA GLU A 160 -0.20 7.81 -15.85
C GLU A 160 -0.58 9.12 -15.14
N GLU A 161 -0.02 9.39 -13.97
CA GLU A 161 -0.37 10.55 -13.11
C GLU A 161 -1.88 10.66 -12.83
N LYS A 162 -2.57 9.52 -12.75
CA LYS A 162 -4.00 9.44 -12.49
C LYS A 162 -4.30 9.03 -11.06
N PHE A 163 -5.36 9.58 -10.51
CA PHE A 163 -5.89 9.20 -9.19
C PHE A 163 -7.39 9.48 -9.10
N VAL A 164 -8.08 8.69 -8.29
CA VAL A 164 -9.49 8.96 -7.96
C VAL A 164 -9.53 10.08 -6.93
N SER A 165 -10.11 11.24 -7.28
CA SER A 165 -10.31 12.31 -6.30
C SER A 165 -11.48 11.97 -5.35
N VAL A 166 -11.52 12.62 -4.18
CA VAL A 166 -12.67 12.51 -3.26
C VAL A 166 -13.99 12.88 -3.95
N ASN A 167 -13.97 13.93 -4.80
CA ASN A 167 -15.16 14.36 -5.54
C ASN A 167 -15.60 13.33 -6.58
N ASP A 168 -14.66 12.66 -7.25
CA ASP A 168 -14.99 11.61 -8.22
C ASP A 168 -15.56 10.37 -7.50
N ALA A 169 -14.99 10.01 -6.35
CA ALA A 169 -15.51 8.94 -5.51
C ALA A 169 -16.96 9.20 -5.06
N ILE A 170 -17.27 10.43 -4.63
CA ILE A 170 -18.63 10.82 -4.26
C ILE A 170 -19.58 10.73 -5.47
N ARG A 171 -19.19 11.27 -6.64
CA ARG A 171 -20.01 11.19 -7.85
C ARG A 171 -20.28 9.75 -8.28
N TYR A 172 -19.24 8.91 -8.21
CA TYR A 172 -19.37 7.48 -8.48
C TYR A 172 -20.39 6.81 -7.56
N LEU A 173 -20.29 6.99 -6.24
CA LEU A 173 -21.22 6.39 -5.28
C LEU A 173 -22.66 6.84 -5.51
N LEU A 174 -22.89 8.13 -5.75
CA LEU A 174 -24.21 8.68 -6.08
C LEU A 174 -24.78 8.16 -7.39
N LYS A 175 -23.92 7.93 -8.41
CA LYS A 175 -24.34 7.34 -9.69
C LYS A 175 -24.80 5.90 -9.55
N VAL A 176 -24.15 5.12 -8.68
CA VAL A 176 -24.52 3.70 -8.44
C VAL A 176 -25.78 3.60 -7.58
N GLU A 177 -26.08 4.61 -6.75
CA GLU A 177 -27.28 4.64 -5.91
C GLU A 177 -28.58 4.80 -6.73
N LEU A 178 -28.53 5.46 -7.89
CA LEU A 178 -29.67 5.76 -8.77
C LEU A 178 -30.08 4.54 -9.61
#